data_6978e35448bd22e98b3adb2dbce36bc1
#
_entry.id   6978e35448bd22e98b3adb2dbce36bc1
#
_cell.length_a   1.000
_cell.length_b   1.000
_cell.length_c   1.000
_cell.angle_alpha   90.00
_cell.angle_beta   90.00
_cell.angle_gamma   90.00
#
_symmetry.space_group_name_H-M   'P 1'
#
loop_
_entity.id
_entity.type
_entity.pdbx_description
1 polymer ?
#
loop_
_entity_poly.entity_id
_entity_poly.type
_entity_poly.pdbx_seq_one_letter_code
_entity_poly.pdbx_strand_id
1 'polypeptide(L)'
;MSLNLRIQPLNEHSFLIAPAFASDVDIADRAAGIHELTALLESSQLDGVIDLVPAYETVALFFVDIDSRHRAEKQLKSLEFAAAKSVAAASRLHEIPVVYDGVDLHSAASELQMSVDELIALHSGAEYTVAMVGFLPGFPYLLGMDPRLSLPRLETPRPSVPKGSVAIGGAQTGIYPAQSPGGWRLIGVTDVELFDASRAEPSLLRAGDRLRFVRKSD
;
A
#
# COMPACT_ATOMS: atom_id res chain seq x y z
N MET A 1 3.75 -26.03 3.50
CA MET A 1 2.78 -25.99 2.39
C MET A 1 3.51 -25.43 1.18
N SER A 2 3.52 -26.10 0.04
CA SER A 2 4.05 -25.55 -1.20
C SER A 2 3.07 -24.43 -1.64
N LEU A 3 3.54 -23.19 -1.71
CA LEU A 3 2.77 -22.09 -2.28
C LEU A 3 2.57 -22.39 -3.77
N ASN A 4 1.31 -22.59 -4.17
CA ASN A 4 0.96 -22.72 -5.59
C ASN A 4 0.97 -21.32 -6.19
N LEU A 5 2.08 -20.96 -6.88
CA LEU A 5 2.24 -19.64 -7.50
C LEU A 5 1.73 -19.68 -8.94
N ARG A 6 0.83 -18.77 -9.27
CA ARG A 6 0.48 -18.47 -10.65
C ARG A 6 1.43 -17.39 -11.16
N ILE A 7 2.16 -17.69 -12.23
CA ILE A 7 3.02 -16.73 -12.93
C ILE A 7 2.30 -16.31 -14.21
N GLN A 8 2.10 -15.01 -14.38
CA GLN A 8 1.42 -14.44 -15.54
C GLN A 8 2.32 -13.40 -16.22
N PRO A 9 2.76 -13.60 -17.47
CA PRO A 9 3.50 -12.59 -18.21
C PRO A 9 2.67 -11.30 -18.35
N LEU A 10 3.31 -10.15 -18.11
CA LEU A 10 2.73 -8.83 -18.38
C LEU A 10 3.25 -8.28 -19.71
N ASN A 11 4.54 -8.42 -19.95
CA ASN A 11 5.21 -8.04 -21.20
C ASN A 11 6.53 -8.81 -21.32
N GLU A 12 7.39 -8.40 -22.27
CA GLU A 12 8.69 -9.06 -22.53
C GLU A 12 9.65 -8.97 -21.33
N HIS A 13 9.51 -7.95 -20.48
CA HIS A 13 10.42 -7.65 -19.38
C HIS A 13 9.79 -7.82 -18.00
N SER A 14 8.55 -8.30 -17.89
CA SER A 14 7.90 -8.42 -16.58
C SER A 14 6.86 -9.55 -16.53
N PHE A 15 6.62 -10.02 -15.31
CA PHE A 15 5.49 -10.90 -14.99
C PHE A 15 4.94 -10.64 -13.59
N LEU A 16 3.70 -11.08 -13.39
CA LEU A 16 3.05 -11.10 -12.08
C LEU A 16 3.18 -12.48 -11.45
N ILE A 17 3.41 -12.49 -10.15
CA ILE A 17 3.26 -13.67 -9.30
C ILE A 17 2.05 -13.45 -8.40
N ALA A 18 1.16 -14.42 -8.37
CA ALA A 18 0.01 -14.45 -7.49
C ALA A 18 -0.04 -15.79 -6.74
N PRO A 19 0.08 -15.80 -5.41
CA PRO A 19 -0.22 -16.99 -4.62
C PRO A 19 -1.70 -17.35 -4.73
N ALA A 20 -2.03 -18.63 -4.64
CA ALA A 20 -3.40 -19.06 -4.51
C ALA A 20 -3.85 -18.89 -3.05
N PHE A 21 -4.52 -17.79 -2.75
CA PHE A 21 -5.19 -17.60 -1.46
C PHE A 21 -6.53 -18.35 -1.43
N ALA A 22 -6.89 -18.90 -0.28
CA ALA A 22 -8.24 -19.41 -0.05
C ALA A 22 -9.25 -18.25 -0.05
N SER A 23 -10.49 -18.53 -0.42
CA SER A 23 -11.53 -17.50 -0.61
C SER A 23 -11.92 -16.76 0.68
N ASP A 24 -11.70 -17.38 1.83
CA ASP A 24 -12.01 -16.89 3.16
C ASP A 24 -10.87 -16.08 3.83
N VAL A 25 -9.70 -16.01 3.18
CA VAL A 25 -8.58 -15.16 3.65
C VAL A 25 -8.91 -13.70 3.40
N ASP A 26 -8.83 -12.86 4.42
CA ASP A 26 -9.11 -11.43 4.27
C ASP A 26 -7.98 -10.69 3.51
N ILE A 27 -8.25 -9.44 3.13
CA ILE A 27 -7.33 -8.65 2.30
C ILE A 27 -6.05 -8.26 3.07
N ALA A 28 -6.12 -8.11 4.39
CA ALA A 28 -4.95 -7.76 5.20
C ALA A 28 -4.00 -8.96 5.32
N ASP A 29 -4.54 -10.17 5.54
CA ASP A 29 -3.76 -11.40 5.57
C ASP A 29 -3.15 -11.73 4.20
N ARG A 30 -3.90 -11.48 3.11
CA ARG A 30 -3.34 -11.62 1.75
C ARG A 30 -2.18 -10.66 1.52
N ALA A 31 -2.35 -9.38 1.88
CA ALA A 31 -1.28 -8.39 1.77
C ALA A 31 -0.05 -8.78 2.61
N ALA A 32 -0.26 -9.29 3.84
CA ALA A 32 0.83 -9.80 4.66
C ALA A 32 1.57 -10.96 3.99
N GLY A 33 0.85 -11.94 3.42
CA GLY A 33 1.43 -13.03 2.64
C GLY A 33 2.20 -12.55 1.41
N ILE A 34 1.75 -11.47 0.76
CA ILE A 34 2.47 -10.84 -0.35
C ILE A 34 3.77 -10.17 0.13
N HIS A 35 3.75 -9.50 1.29
CA HIS A 35 4.96 -8.90 1.84
C HIS A 35 6.01 -9.97 2.20
N GLU A 36 5.59 -11.11 2.76
CA GLU A 36 6.47 -12.25 3.03
C GLU A 36 7.04 -12.84 1.72
N LEU A 37 6.20 -13.01 0.70
CA LEU A 37 6.63 -13.47 -0.61
C LEU A 37 7.64 -12.50 -1.24
N THR A 38 7.41 -11.19 -1.14
CA THR A 38 8.31 -10.16 -1.66
C THR A 38 9.68 -10.25 -1.00
N ALA A 39 9.73 -10.34 0.34
CA ALA A 39 10.98 -10.49 1.09
C ALA A 39 11.73 -11.79 0.70
N LEU A 40 11.01 -12.88 0.47
CA LEU A 40 11.59 -14.12 -0.02
C LEU A 40 12.19 -13.97 -1.42
N LEU A 41 11.47 -13.30 -2.34
CA LEU A 41 11.95 -13.06 -3.70
C LEU A 41 13.19 -12.15 -3.71
N GLU A 42 13.22 -11.11 -2.87
CA GLU A 42 14.39 -10.25 -2.68
C GLU A 42 15.61 -11.04 -2.21
N SER A 43 15.40 -11.94 -1.23
CA SER A 43 16.48 -12.78 -0.69
C SER A 43 16.98 -13.86 -1.66
N SER A 44 16.15 -14.28 -2.62
CA SER A 44 16.49 -15.35 -3.59
C SER A 44 17.43 -14.89 -4.71
N GLN A 45 17.74 -13.59 -4.79
CA GLN A 45 18.68 -13.01 -5.75
C GLN A 45 18.45 -13.50 -7.18
N LEU A 46 17.19 -13.45 -7.66
CA LEU A 46 16.83 -13.81 -9.02
C LEU A 46 17.63 -12.97 -10.02
N ASP A 47 18.22 -13.66 -11.00
CA ASP A 47 19.08 -13.02 -12.00
C ASP A 47 18.34 -11.96 -12.83
N GLY A 48 18.95 -10.78 -12.94
CA GLY A 48 18.44 -9.68 -13.77
C GLY A 48 17.16 -9.02 -13.29
N VAL A 49 16.69 -9.28 -12.06
CA VAL A 49 15.59 -8.51 -11.44
C VAL A 49 16.07 -7.11 -11.15
N ILE A 50 15.34 -6.10 -11.64
CA ILE A 50 15.61 -4.68 -11.42
C ILE A 50 14.61 -4.04 -10.45
N ASP A 51 13.40 -4.64 -10.31
CA ASP A 51 12.40 -4.13 -9.38
C ASP A 51 11.39 -5.21 -8.98
N LEU A 52 10.88 -5.11 -7.76
CA LEU A 52 9.84 -5.93 -7.17
C LEU A 52 8.74 -5.02 -6.63
N VAL A 53 7.55 -5.11 -7.18
CA VAL A 53 6.43 -4.23 -6.83
C VAL A 53 5.30 -5.06 -6.22
N PRO A 54 5.21 -5.12 -4.88
CA PRO A 54 4.07 -5.77 -4.21
C PRO A 54 2.79 -4.95 -4.34
N ALA A 55 1.67 -5.66 -4.42
CA ALA A 55 0.33 -5.13 -4.32
C ALA A 55 -0.47 -5.96 -3.31
N TYR A 56 -1.81 -5.90 -3.31
CA TYR A 56 -2.63 -6.60 -2.32
C TYR A 56 -2.53 -8.13 -2.40
N GLU A 57 -2.45 -8.68 -3.61
CA GLU A 57 -2.54 -10.12 -3.88
C GLU A 57 -1.48 -10.58 -4.88
N THR A 58 -0.59 -9.71 -5.32
CA THR A 58 0.39 -9.99 -6.36
C THR A 58 1.71 -9.31 -6.10
N VAL A 59 2.79 -9.87 -6.70
CA VAL A 59 4.07 -9.17 -6.83
C VAL A 59 4.39 -9.08 -8.33
N ALA A 60 4.67 -7.89 -8.83
CA ALA A 60 5.22 -7.70 -10.16
C ALA A 60 6.74 -7.73 -10.09
N LEU A 61 7.37 -8.50 -11.00
CA LEU A 61 8.81 -8.55 -11.17
C LEU A 61 9.18 -7.93 -12.51
N PHE A 62 10.15 -7.03 -12.47
CA PHE A 62 10.72 -6.37 -13.65
C PHE A 62 12.15 -6.82 -13.87
N PHE A 63 12.54 -7.03 -15.14
CA PHE A 63 13.81 -7.62 -15.53
C PHE A 63 14.55 -6.72 -16.51
N VAL A 64 15.87 -6.77 -16.47
CA VAL A 64 16.76 -6.03 -17.36
C VAL A 64 16.56 -6.44 -18.82
N ASP A 65 16.29 -7.72 -19.09
CA ASP A 65 16.06 -8.28 -20.43
C ASP A 65 15.14 -9.51 -20.40
N ILE A 66 14.71 -9.95 -21.57
CA ILE A 66 13.82 -11.10 -21.77
C ILE A 66 14.47 -12.42 -21.34
N ASP A 67 15.79 -12.57 -21.50
CA ASP A 67 16.50 -13.79 -21.17
C ASP A 67 16.57 -13.98 -19.65
N SER A 68 16.84 -12.90 -18.91
CA SER A 68 16.78 -12.89 -17.44
C SER A 68 15.39 -13.23 -16.94
N ARG A 69 14.34 -12.67 -17.54
CA ARG A 69 12.95 -13.01 -17.21
C ARG A 69 12.68 -14.51 -17.41
N HIS A 70 13.13 -15.11 -18.51
CA HIS A 70 12.95 -16.54 -18.77
C HIS A 70 13.75 -17.42 -17.81
N ARG A 71 14.98 -17.00 -17.41
CA ARG A 71 15.77 -17.73 -16.41
C ARG A 71 15.08 -17.69 -15.04
N ALA A 72 14.64 -16.52 -14.62
CA ALA A 72 13.93 -16.32 -13.35
C ALA A 72 12.62 -17.14 -13.30
N GLU A 73 11.84 -17.18 -14.39
CA GLU A 73 10.62 -18.00 -14.45
C GLU A 73 10.91 -19.51 -14.25
N LYS A 74 11.99 -20.02 -14.85
CA LYS A 74 12.41 -21.41 -14.63
C LYS A 74 12.87 -21.64 -13.20
N GLN A 75 13.64 -20.71 -12.63
CA GLN A 75 14.12 -20.77 -11.26
C GLN A 75 12.97 -20.78 -10.27
N LEU A 76 11.97 -19.90 -10.45
CA LEU A 76 10.77 -19.82 -9.60
C LEU A 76 9.95 -21.13 -9.62
N LYS A 77 9.82 -21.78 -10.79
CA LYS A 77 9.12 -23.06 -10.90
C LYS A 77 9.86 -24.21 -10.19
N SER A 78 11.16 -24.08 -9.99
CA SER A 78 11.99 -25.06 -9.27
C SER A 78 12.17 -24.76 -7.79
N LEU A 79 11.84 -23.55 -7.34
CA LEU A 79 11.88 -23.18 -5.93
C LEU A 79 10.75 -23.92 -5.19
N GLU A 80 11.11 -24.87 -4.36
CA GLU A 80 10.22 -25.31 -3.30
C GLU A 80 10.09 -24.13 -2.31
N PHE A 81 8.99 -23.40 -2.40
CA PHE A 81 8.61 -22.44 -1.36
C PHE A 81 8.23 -23.25 -0.11
N ALA A 82 9.21 -23.85 0.55
CA ALA A 82 9.05 -24.30 1.91
C ALA A 82 8.60 -23.07 2.67
N ALA A 83 7.53 -23.22 3.47
CA ALA A 83 7.05 -22.14 4.34
C ALA A 83 8.26 -21.54 5.07
N ALA A 84 8.83 -20.51 4.49
CA ALA A 84 9.94 -19.80 5.08
C ALA A 84 9.37 -19.28 6.40
N LYS A 85 9.97 -19.71 7.52
CA LYS A 85 9.76 -19.04 8.78
C LYS A 85 10.01 -17.58 8.47
N SER A 86 8.91 -16.81 8.54
CA SER A 86 8.86 -15.39 8.31
C SER A 86 10.20 -14.70 8.59
N VAL A 87 10.96 -14.39 7.53
CA VAL A 87 11.90 -13.29 7.57
C VAL A 87 11.01 -12.06 7.36
N ALA A 88 10.24 -11.74 8.39
CA ALA A 88 9.51 -10.50 8.40
C ALA A 88 10.55 -9.39 8.21
N ALA A 89 10.57 -8.77 7.04
CA ALA A 89 11.28 -7.52 6.89
C ALA A 89 10.85 -6.65 8.07
N ALA A 90 11.81 -6.07 8.80
CA ALA A 90 11.52 -5.34 10.02
C ALA A 90 10.53 -4.21 9.69
N SER A 91 9.25 -4.44 10.00
CA SER A 91 8.18 -3.47 9.80
C SER A 91 8.47 -2.24 10.67
N ARG A 92 8.63 -1.08 10.05
CA ARG A 92 8.83 0.19 10.77
C ARG A 92 7.48 0.78 11.13
N LEU A 93 7.35 1.33 12.34
CA LEU A 93 6.18 2.11 12.73
C LEU A 93 6.46 3.59 12.52
N HIS A 94 5.59 4.23 11.75
CA HIS A 94 5.63 5.66 11.46
C HIS A 94 4.46 6.37 12.14
N GLU A 95 4.74 7.47 12.83
CA GLU A 95 3.72 8.37 13.33
C GLU A 95 3.60 9.57 12.39
N ILE A 96 2.42 9.80 11.86
CA ILE A 96 2.14 10.86 10.89
C ILE A 96 1.24 11.91 11.55
N PRO A 97 1.78 13.09 11.87
CA PRO A 97 0.98 14.21 12.39
C PRO A 97 -0.03 14.69 11.33
N VAL A 98 -1.29 14.89 11.74
CA VAL A 98 -2.38 15.31 10.85
C VAL A 98 -3.19 16.43 11.50
N VAL A 99 -3.37 17.52 10.76
CA VAL A 99 -4.42 18.53 11.04
C VAL A 99 -5.69 18.06 10.31
N TYR A 100 -6.76 17.84 11.07
CA TYR A 100 -8.03 17.36 10.53
C TYR A 100 -8.93 18.56 10.16
N ASP A 101 -8.64 19.15 9.00
CA ASP A 101 -9.32 20.33 8.43
C ASP A 101 -9.69 20.12 6.95
N GLY A 102 -9.69 18.87 6.49
CA GLY A 102 -9.96 18.52 5.10
C GLY A 102 -11.34 19.01 4.65
N VAL A 103 -11.41 19.45 3.38
CA VAL A 103 -12.64 20.05 2.81
C VAL A 103 -13.86 19.12 2.85
N ASP A 104 -13.66 17.80 2.96
CA ASP A 104 -14.73 16.82 3.04
C ASP A 104 -14.99 16.33 4.47
N LEU A 105 -14.24 16.77 5.48
CA LEU A 105 -14.32 16.22 6.84
C LEU A 105 -15.74 16.27 7.40
N HIS A 106 -16.40 17.43 7.32
CA HIS A 106 -17.76 17.61 7.83
C HIS A 106 -18.80 16.83 7.03
N SER A 107 -18.69 16.82 5.69
CA SER A 107 -19.61 16.06 4.83
C SER A 107 -19.41 14.55 5.01
N ALA A 108 -18.18 14.10 5.18
CA ALA A 108 -17.85 12.70 5.47
C ALA A 108 -18.47 12.25 6.80
N ALA A 109 -18.30 13.03 7.88
CA ALA A 109 -18.90 12.72 9.18
C ALA A 109 -20.44 12.67 9.10
N SER A 110 -21.06 13.62 8.38
CA SER A 110 -22.52 13.64 8.16
C SER A 110 -23.00 12.43 7.37
N GLU A 111 -22.31 12.03 6.31
CA GLU A 111 -22.65 10.84 5.49
C GLU A 111 -22.53 9.54 6.30
N LEU A 112 -21.55 9.46 7.19
CA LEU A 112 -21.34 8.35 8.11
C LEU A 112 -22.24 8.38 9.35
N GLN A 113 -23.07 9.42 9.50
CA GLN A 113 -23.97 9.62 10.66
C GLN A 113 -23.23 9.64 12.00
N MET A 114 -22.05 10.23 12.05
CA MET A 114 -21.22 10.40 13.24
C MET A 114 -20.75 11.84 13.42
N SER A 115 -20.24 12.18 14.60
CA SER A 115 -19.62 13.48 14.83
C SER A 115 -18.23 13.55 14.17
N VAL A 116 -17.76 14.77 13.89
CA VAL A 116 -16.39 15.01 13.39
C VAL A 116 -15.34 14.44 14.36
N ASP A 117 -15.53 14.65 15.67
CA ASP A 117 -14.62 14.15 16.69
C ASP A 117 -14.60 12.62 16.74
N GLU A 118 -15.74 11.96 16.52
CA GLU A 118 -15.80 10.50 16.43
C GLU A 118 -15.07 9.98 15.18
N LEU A 119 -15.26 10.60 14.01
CA LEU A 119 -14.52 10.28 12.80
C LEU A 119 -13.00 10.40 13.03
N ILE A 120 -12.57 11.54 13.60
CA ILE A 120 -11.16 11.77 13.91
C ILE A 120 -10.63 10.72 14.90
N ALA A 121 -11.38 10.43 15.96
CA ALA A 121 -10.96 9.46 16.97
C ALA A 121 -10.79 8.05 16.38
N LEU A 122 -11.72 7.62 15.52
CA LEU A 122 -11.65 6.34 14.84
C LEU A 122 -10.47 6.28 13.86
N HIS A 123 -10.27 7.34 13.06
CA HIS A 123 -9.20 7.39 12.08
C HIS A 123 -7.82 7.48 12.74
N SER A 124 -7.64 8.30 13.76
CA SER A 124 -6.35 8.45 14.46
C SER A 124 -6.09 7.36 15.52
N GLY A 125 -7.13 6.66 15.97
CA GLY A 125 -7.00 5.58 16.97
C GLY A 125 -6.57 4.23 16.39
N ALA A 126 -6.58 4.07 15.07
CA ALA A 126 -6.20 2.84 14.40
C ALA A 126 -4.69 2.76 14.11
N GLU A 127 -4.17 1.54 14.05
CA GLU A 127 -2.87 1.26 13.45
C GLU A 127 -3.09 0.69 12.05
N TYR A 128 -2.41 1.26 11.08
CA TYR A 128 -2.53 0.92 9.67
C TYR A 128 -1.31 0.12 9.19
N THR A 129 -1.53 -0.74 8.20
CA THR A 129 -0.46 -1.39 7.44
C THR A 129 -0.42 -0.82 6.03
N VAL A 130 0.75 -0.47 5.54
CA VAL A 130 0.96 -0.10 4.13
C VAL A 130 0.83 -1.35 3.28
N ALA A 131 -0.32 -1.51 2.62
CA ALA A 131 -0.55 -2.67 1.73
C ALA A 131 0.34 -2.61 0.50
N MET A 132 0.43 -1.44 -0.09
CA MET A 132 1.25 -1.15 -1.26
C MET A 132 1.54 0.34 -1.37
N VAL A 133 2.55 0.68 -2.16
CA VAL A 133 2.83 2.05 -2.61
C VAL A 133 2.61 2.10 -4.12
N GLY A 134 1.79 3.05 -4.61
CA GLY A 134 1.45 3.11 -6.04
C GLY A 134 0.59 4.31 -6.37
N PHE A 135 0.06 4.41 -7.59
CA PHE A 135 -0.65 5.58 -8.12
C PHE A 135 0.28 6.79 -8.36
N LEU A 136 0.94 7.28 -7.31
CA LEU A 136 1.99 8.30 -7.37
C LEU A 136 3.22 7.78 -6.61
N PRO A 137 4.44 8.24 -6.93
CA PRO A 137 5.62 7.94 -6.13
C PRO A 137 5.39 8.31 -4.65
N GLY A 138 5.47 7.31 -3.77
CA GLY A 138 5.27 7.49 -2.34
C GLY A 138 3.82 7.51 -1.84
N PHE A 139 2.78 7.29 -2.69
CA PHE A 139 1.39 7.22 -2.23
C PHE A 139 1.12 5.87 -1.53
N PRO A 140 0.82 5.85 -0.22
CA PRO A 140 0.53 4.63 0.51
C PRO A 140 -0.96 4.30 0.44
N TYR A 141 -1.28 3.06 0.10
CA TYR A 141 -2.58 2.46 0.34
C TYR A 141 -2.57 1.77 1.70
N LEU A 142 -3.40 2.23 2.63
CA LEU A 142 -3.41 1.80 4.02
C LEU A 142 -4.59 0.89 4.31
N LEU A 143 -4.32 -0.27 4.92
CA LEU A 143 -5.29 -1.20 5.49
C LEU A 143 -5.34 -1.05 7.00
N GLY A 144 -6.46 -1.47 7.62
CA GLY A 144 -6.66 -1.39 9.07
C GLY A 144 -7.61 -0.26 9.48
N MET A 145 -8.24 0.44 8.51
CA MET A 145 -9.25 1.44 8.80
C MET A 145 -10.51 0.79 9.41
N ASP A 146 -11.07 1.43 10.45
CA ASP A 146 -12.35 1.00 11.01
C ASP A 146 -13.42 0.95 9.90
N PRO A 147 -14.14 -0.18 9.72
CA PRO A 147 -15.12 -0.32 8.64
C PRO A 147 -16.23 0.73 8.66
N ARG A 148 -16.52 1.34 9.81
CA ARG A 148 -17.49 2.44 9.95
C ARG A 148 -17.07 3.70 9.19
N LEU A 149 -15.78 3.86 8.87
CA LEU A 149 -15.24 4.99 8.10
C LEU A 149 -15.28 4.78 6.60
N SER A 150 -15.81 3.64 6.12
CA SER A 150 -15.86 3.34 4.68
C SER A 150 -16.77 4.30 3.95
N LEU A 151 -16.20 5.07 3.00
CA LEU A 151 -16.89 6.05 2.19
C LEU A 151 -16.61 5.85 0.70
N PRO A 152 -17.62 5.94 -0.16
CA PRO A 152 -17.39 5.89 -1.60
C PRO A 152 -16.54 7.09 -2.05
N ARG A 153 -15.78 6.89 -3.11
CA ARG A 153 -15.09 7.99 -3.80
C ARG A 153 -16.12 8.99 -4.31
N LEU A 154 -15.67 10.23 -4.53
CA LEU A 154 -16.49 11.23 -5.22
C LEU A 154 -16.89 10.73 -6.60
N GLU A 155 -18.13 10.98 -7.01
CA GLU A 155 -18.61 10.64 -8.38
C GLU A 155 -17.78 11.34 -9.45
N THR A 156 -17.40 12.58 -9.21
CA THR A 156 -16.51 13.35 -10.09
C THR A 156 -15.21 13.63 -9.33
N PRO A 157 -14.08 13.04 -9.76
CA PRO A 157 -12.78 13.33 -9.17
C PRO A 157 -12.42 14.80 -9.27
N ARG A 158 -11.76 15.34 -8.25
CA ARG A 158 -11.18 16.69 -8.31
C ARG A 158 -10.05 16.74 -9.32
N PRO A 159 -9.93 17.80 -10.11
CA PRO A 159 -8.80 17.99 -11.02
C PRO A 159 -7.48 18.20 -10.27
N SER A 160 -7.55 18.66 -9.02
CA SER A 160 -6.38 18.92 -8.18
C SER A 160 -6.68 18.64 -6.71
N VAL A 161 -5.94 17.72 -6.12
CA VAL A 161 -5.85 17.42 -4.69
C VAL A 161 -4.49 17.92 -4.21
N PRO A 162 -4.41 18.73 -3.15
CA PRO A 162 -3.12 19.22 -2.65
C PRO A 162 -2.21 18.10 -2.13
N LYS A 163 -0.88 18.32 -2.22
CA LYS A 163 0.12 17.51 -1.52
C LYS A 163 -0.16 17.50 -0.02
N GLY A 164 0.09 16.36 0.63
CA GLY A 164 -0.14 16.16 2.06
C GLY A 164 -1.58 15.85 2.43
N SER A 165 -2.53 15.88 1.49
CA SER A 165 -3.93 15.55 1.80
C SER A 165 -4.05 14.13 2.32
N VAL A 166 -4.68 13.96 3.51
CA VAL A 166 -5.08 12.68 4.09
C VAL A 166 -6.52 12.41 3.68
N ALA A 167 -6.79 11.20 3.15
CA ALA A 167 -8.07 10.97 2.51
C ALA A 167 -8.58 9.53 2.67
N ILE A 168 -9.92 9.36 2.61
CA ILE A 168 -10.62 8.08 2.62
C ILE A 168 -11.17 7.78 1.22
N GLY A 169 -10.99 6.55 0.76
CA GLY A 169 -11.54 6.06 -0.49
C GLY A 169 -11.93 4.59 -0.43
N GLY A 170 -13.23 4.30 -0.38
CA GLY A 170 -13.73 2.96 -0.06
C GLY A 170 -13.40 2.58 1.38
N ALA A 171 -12.92 1.37 1.59
CA ALA A 171 -12.49 0.86 2.90
C ALA A 171 -11.04 1.19 3.24
N GLN A 172 -10.45 2.21 2.61
CA GLN A 172 -9.04 2.53 2.72
C GLN A 172 -8.80 3.99 3.03
N THR A 173 -7.67 4.29 3.62
CA THR A 173 -7.13 5.63 3.75
C THR A 173 -5.75 5.73 3.10
N GLY A 174 -5.30 6.93 2.83
CA GLY A 174 -3.99 7.20 2.22
C GLY A 174 -3.62 8.67 2.30
N ILE A 175 -2.41 8.99 1.84
CA ILE A 175 -1.85 10.34 1.88
C ILE A 175 -1.32 10.69 0.48
N TYR A 176 -1.73 11.82 -0.05
CA TYR A 176 -1.24 12.31 -1.34
C TYR A 176 0.17 12.88 -1.23
N PRO A 177 1.21 12.25 -1.81
CA PRO A 177 2.60 12.71 -1.71
C PRO A 177 2.89 13.95 -2.56
N ALA A 178 2.06 14.18 -3.57
CA ALA A 178 2.18 15.30 -4.50
C ALA A 178 0.79 15.76 -4.95
N GLN A 179 0.71 16.96 -5.52
CA GLN A 179 -0.51 17.44 -6.13
C GLN A 179 -0.90 16.57 -7.33
N SER A 180 -2.17 16.12 -7.39
CA SER A 180 -2.68 15.28 -8.46
C SER A 180 -4.21 15.34 -8.55
N PRO A 181 -4.82 14.88 -9.65
CA PRO A 181 -6.24 14.57 -9.64
C PRO A 181 -6.57 13.48 -8.62
N GLY A 182 -7.79 13.49 -8.05
CA GLY A 182 -8.21 12.45 -7.11
C GLY A 182 -9.66 12.56 -6.67
N GLY A 183 -10.27 11.41 -6.38
CA GLY A 183 -11.67 11.31 -5.97
C GLY A 183 -11.89 10.83 -4.53
N TRP A 184 -10.84 10.74 -3.71
CA TRP A 184 -10.96 10.37 -2.31
C TRP A 184 -11.49 11.54 -1.46
N ARG A 185 -12.16 11.23 -0.35
CA ARG A 185 -12.69 12.21 0.59
C ARG A 185 -11.58 12.78 1.44
N LEU A 186 -11.29 14.07 1.29
CA LEU A 186 -10.20 14.74 2.00
C LEU A 186 -10.62 15.09 3.42
N ILE A 187 -10.00 14.46 4.42
CA ILE A 187 -10.35 14.60 5.83
C ILE A 187 -9.32 15.39 6.63
N GLY A 188 -8.10 15.57 6.12
CA GLY A 188 -7.03 16.30 6.81
C GLY A 188 -5.82 16.53 5.94
N VAL A 189 -4.80 17.10 6.53
CA VAL A 189 -3.51 17.38 5.87
C VAL A 189 -2.34 17.06 6.80
N THR A 190 -1.22 16.61 6.20
CA THR A 190 0.08 16.46 6.86
C THR A 190 1.15 17.21 6.10
N ASP A 191 2.16 17.68 6.81
CA ASP A 191 3.37 18.30 6.26
C ASP A 191 4.52 17.31 6.04
N VAL A 192 4.29 16.02 6.33
CA VAL A 192 5.30 14.96 6.18
C VAL A 192 5.62 14.74 4.70
N GLU A 193 6.92 14.79 4.38
CA GLU A 193 7.44 14.50 3.05
C GLU A 193 7.50 13.00 2.80
N LEU A 194 6.53 12.46 2.05
CA LEU A 194 6.41 11.02 1.76
C LEU A 194 7.35 10.53 0.66
N PHE A 195 7.75 11.41 -0.25
CA PHE A 195 8.62 11.07 -1.37
C PHE A 195 9.58 12.21 -1.68
N ASP A 196 10.87 11.86 -1.76
CA ASP A 196 11.93 12.77 -2.13
C ASP A 196 12.98 12.02 -2.97
N ALA A 197 13.02 12.32 -4.27
CA ALA A 197 13.90 11.65 -5.23
C ALA A 197 15.41 11.85 -4.94
N SER A 198 15.77 12.81 -4.10
CA SER A 198 17.16 13.06 -3.71
C SER A 198 17.68 12.13 -2.60
N ARG A 199 16.78 11.41 -1.92
CA ARG A 199 17.15 10.48 -0.84
C ARG A 199 17.64 9.15 -1.40
N ALA A 200 18.50 8.45 -0.68
CA ALA A 200 18.91 7.08 -1.01
C ALA A 200 17.71 6.12 -1.01
N GLU A 201 16.76 6.34 -0.12
CA GLU A 201 15.44 5.70 -0.08
C GLU A 201 14.39 6.78 -0.38
N PRO A 202 13.96 6.94 -1.63
CA PRO A 202 13.08 8.04 -2.02
C PRO A 202 11.72 8.03 -1.31
N SER A 203 11.11 6.87 -1.11
CA SER A 203 9.85 6.71 -0.40
C SER A 203 10.08 6.58 1.10
N LEU A 204 9.36 7.40 1.89
CA LEU A 204 9.36 7.28 3.35
C LEU A 204 8.77 5.96 3.82
N LEU A 205 7.66 5.56 3.21
CA LEU A 205 6.90 4.37 3.54
C LEU A 205 7.16 3.26 2.50
N ARG A 206 7.20 2.02 2.98
CA ARG A 206 7.31 0.81 2.17
C ARG A 206 6.13 -0.12 2.44
N ALA A 207 5.82 -1.00 1.51
CA ALA A 207 4.87 -2.08 1.73
C ALA A 207 5.29 -2.91 2.96
N GLY A 208 4.33 -3.20 3.84
CA GLY A 208 4.55 -3.86 5.13
C GLY A 208 4.91 -2.95 6.29
N ASP A 209 5.23 -1.67 6.08
CA ASP A 209 5.38 -0.72 7.18
C ASP A 209 4.05 -0.48 7.90
N ARG A 210 4.12 -0.10 9.18
CA ARG A 210 2.98 0.30 9.99
C ARG A 210 2.94 1.80 10.14
N LEU A 211 1.73 2.35 10.31
CA LEU A 211 1.50 3.78 10.41
C LEU A 211 0.41 4.07 11.44
N ARG A 212 0.58 5.14 12.21
CA ARG A 212 -0.45 5.75 13.03
C ARG A 212 -0.60 7.21 12.66
N PHE A 213 -1.83 7.67 12.53
CA PHE A 213 -2.10 9.08 12.43
C PHE A 213 -2.19 9.69 13.83
N VAL A 214 -1.49 10.81 14.04
CA VAL A 214 -1.48 11.54 15.31
C VAL A 214 -2.17 12.89 15.08
N ARG A 215 -3.30 13.12 15.79
CA ARG A 215 -3.99 14.41 15.70
C ARG A 215 -3.04 15.51 16.18
N LYS A 216 -2.74 16.47 15.30
CA LYS A 216 -2.00 17.69 15.63
C LYS A 216 -3.01 18.73 16.10
N SER A 217 -2.76 19.35 17.25
CA SER A 217 -3.52 20.54 17.66
C SER A 217 -3.03 21.72 16.84
N ASP A 218 -3.93 22.59 16.44
CA ASP A 218 -3.61 23.87 15.79
C ASP A 218 -2.71 24.73 16.68
#